data_89e038c7fdc72b51590a771836360604
#
_entry.id   89e038c7fdc72b51590a771836360604
#
_cell.length_a   1.000
_cell.length_b   1.000
_cell.length_c   1.000
_cell.angle_alpha   90.00
_cell.angle_beta   90.00
_cell.angle_gamma   90.00
#
_symmetry.space_group_name_H-M   'P 1'
#
loop_
_entity.id
_entity.type
_entity.pdbx_description
1 polymer ?
#
loop_
_entity_poly.entity_id
_entity_poly.type
_entity_poly.pdbx_seq_one_letter_code
_entity_poly.pdbx_strand_id
1 'polypeptide(L)'
;MENHKQIYKTRDKIIRNYIDGYNEFDIGKMVYDFTENIIFQNILNGEVNMRLSGINALKQQAEQAKSCFENRRQQITAIKHDSDKTEIEIDYSATLATDFPNGLKKGDKLKLNGKSIFKFLDNKIMEITDIT
;
A
#
# COMPACT_ATOMS: atom_id res chain seq x y z
N MET A 1 -12.53 -12.18 24.24
CA MET A 1 -12.42 -12.58 22.83
C MET A 1 -13.04 -11.53 21.94
N GLU A 2 -12.29 -11.03 20.98
CA GLU A 2 -12.81 -10.04 20.03
C GLU A 2 -13.77 -10.72 19.05
N ASN A 3 -14.87 -10.05 18.73
CA ASN A 3 -15.77 -10.51 17.68
C ASN A 3 -15.32 -9.96 16.32
N HIS A 4 -15.91 -10.48 15.24
CA HIS A 4 -15.56 -10.08 13.88
C HIS A 4 -15.70 -8.57 13.65
N LYS A 5 -16.72 -7.97 14.22
CA LYS A 5 -16.97 -6.54 14.07
C LYS A 5 -15.84 -5.69 14.65
N GLN A 6 -15.33 -6.08 15.83
CA GLN A 6 -14.21 -5.38 16.46
C GLN A 6 -12.90 -5.57 15.69
N ILE A 7 -12.66 -6.79 15.23
CA ILE A 7 -11.48 -7.11 14.42
C ILE A 7 -11.48 -6.28 13.13
N TYR A 8 -12.62 -6.18 12.45
CA TYR A 8 -12.74 -5.43 11.21
C TYR A 8 -12.56 -3.93 11.43
N LYS A 9 -13.06 -3.39 12.53
CA LYS A 9 -12.82 -1.99 12.90
C LYS A 9 -11.34 -1.70 13.10
N THR A 10 -10.64 -2.60 13.78
CA THR A 10 -9.20 -2.46 14.02
C THR A 10 -8.43 -2.49 12.71
N ARG A 11 -8.75 -3.44 11.83
CA ARG A 11 -8.13 -3.53 10.50
C ARG A 11 -8.36 -2.28 9.66
N ASP A 12 -9.58 -1.75 9.69
CA ASP A 12 -9.91 -0.51 8.98
C ASP A 12 -9.01 0.64 9.41
N LYS A 13 -8.84 0.83 10.72
CA LYS A 13 -7.96 1.86 11.26
C LYS A 13 -6.50 1.68 10.85
N ILE A 14 -6.01 0.46 10.91
CA ILE A 14 -4.62 0.12 10.53
C ILE A 14 -4.38 0.41 9.06
N ILE A 15 -5.30 -0.01 8.19
CA ILE A 15 -5.19 0.22 6.75
C ILE A 15 -5.22 1.71 6.44
N ARG A 16 -6.13 2.46 7.05
CA ARG A 16 -6.22 3.91 6.81
C ARG A 16 -4.98 4.64 7.28
N ASN A 17 -4.38 4.22 8.40
CA ASN A 17 -3.11 4.79 8.85
C ASN A 17 -1.99 4.54 7.85
N TYR A 18 -1.91 3.33 7.31
CA TYR A 18 -0.94 3.00 6.26
C TYR A 18 -1.14 3.88 5.02
N ILE A 19 -2.38 4.00 4.55
CA ILE A 19 -2.71 4.83 3.37
C ILE A 19 -2.38 6.30 3.62
N ASP A 20 -2.72 6.82 4.79
CA ASP A 20 -2.39 8.20 5.15
C ASP A 20 -0.87 8.41 5.15
N GLY A 21 -0.11 7.47 5.72
CA GLY A 21 1.34 7.52 5.71
C GLY A 21 1.90 7.57 4.29
N TYR A 22 1.37 6.74 3.41
CA TYR A 22 1.74 6.73 1.99
C TYR A 22 1.47 8.09 1.35
N ASN A 23 0.27 8.64 1.54
CA ASN A 23 -0.13 9.91 0.94
C ASN A 23 0.68 11.09 1.46
N GLU A 24 1.12 11.02 2.72
CA GLU A 24 1.89 12.08 3.37
C GLU A 24 3.40 11.94 3.18
N PHE A 25 3.86 10.92 2.47
CA PHE A 25 5.29 10.57 2.35
C PHE A 25 5.93 10.30 3.72
N ASP A 26 5.15 9.81 4.66
CA ASP A 26 5.59 9.50 6.03
C ASP A 26 5.83 8.01 6.16
N ILE A 27 7.08 7.59 5.95
CA ILE A 27 7.46 6.18 5.94
C ILE A 27 7.29 5.54 7.32
N GLY A 28 7.64 6.24 8.38
CA GLY A 28 7.44 5.74 9.74
C GLY A 28 5.98 5.41 10.02
N LYS A 29 5.08 6.26 9.57
CA LYS A 29 3.63 6.05 9.69
C LYS A 29 3.15 4.88 8.84
N MET A 30 3.67 4.75 7.61
CA MET A 30 3.33 3.63 6.72
C MET A 30 3.62 2.28 7.35
N VAL A 31 4.78 2.12 7.97
CA VAL A 31 5.25 0.81 8.47
C VAL A 31 4.89 0.56 9.93
N TYR A 32 4.22 1.48 10.57
CA TYR A 32 3.96 1.44 12.02
C TYR A 32 3.32 0.12 12.47
N ASP A 33 2.35 -0.38 11.72
CA ASP A 33 1.63 -1.60 12.06
C ASP A 33 2.06 -2.82 11.23
N PHE A 34 3.29 -2.83 10.72
CA PHE A 34 3.84 -3.96 9.96
C PHE A 34 4.53 -4.95 10.89
N THR A 35 4.42 -6.24 10.56
CA THR A 35 5.31 -7.24 11.17
C THR A 35 6.72 -7.06 10.63
N GLU A 36 7.73 -7.49 11.38
CA GLU A 36 9.12 -7.41 10.91
C GLU A 36 9.35 -8.19 9.63
N ASN A 37 8.64 -9.31 9.46
CA ASN A 37 8.77 -10.19 8.31
C ASN A 37 7.72 -9.91 7.23
N ILE A 38 7.18 -8.70 7.20
CA ILE A 38 6.19 -8.30 6.20
C ILE A 38 6.62 -8.70 4.80
N ILE A 39 5.67 -9.16 4.00
CA ILE A 39 5.87 -9.43 2.58
C ILE A 39 5.03 -8.45 1.78
N PHE A 40 5.65 -7.81 0.82
CA PHE A 40 4.99 -6.94 -0.13
C PHE A 40 5.19 -7.47 -1.54
N GLN A 41 4.14 -7.53 -2.33
CA GLN A 41 4.28 -7.81 -3.75
C GLN A 41 3.33 -6.96 -4.56
N ASN A 42 3.77 -6.64 -5.76
CA ASN A 42 2.98 -5.89 -6.74
C ASN A 42 2.74 -6.77 -7.95
N ILE A 43 1.47 -6.88 -8.34
CA ILE A 43 1.05 -7.63 -9.51
C ILE A 43 0.56 -6.64 -10.55
N LEU A 44 1.21 -6.64 -11.71
CA LEU A 44 0.86 -5.80 -12.85
C LEU A 44 0.52 -6.69 -14.03
N ASN A 45 -0.70 -6.55 -14.56
CA ASN A 45 -1.18 -7.35 -15.70
C ASN A 45 -1.02 -8.85 -15.46
N GLY A 46 -1.31 -9.30 -14.23
CA GLY A 46 -1.28 -10.72 -13.85
C GLY A 46 0.09 -11.27 -13.50
N GLU A 47 1.15 -10.45 -13.55
CA GLU A 47 2.50 -10.90 -13.24
C GLU A 47 3.07 -10.16 -12.02
N VAL A 48 3.77 -10.88 -11.16
CA VAL A 48 4.48 -10.28 -10.03
C VAL A 48 5.70 -9.53 -10.58
N ASN A 49 5.69 -8.20 -10.50
CA ASN A 49 6.81 -7.38 -10.97
C ASN A 49 7.69 -6.86 -9.85
N MET A 50 7.28 -7.04 -8.60
CA MET A 50 8.08 -6.67 -7.44
C MET A 50 7.67 -7.53 -6.25
N ARG A 51 8.66 -8.01 -5.50
CA ARG A 51 8.43 -8.70 -4.24
C ARG A 51 9.52 -8.32 -3.25
N LEU A 52 9.11 -7.87 -2.07
CA LEU A 52 10.01 -7.45 -1.00
C LEU A 52 9.69 -8.23 0.26
N SER A 53 10.71 -8.59 1.01
CA SER A 53 10.58 -9.27 2.30
C SER A 53 11.27 -8.48 3.38
N GLY A 54 10.56 -8.24 4.47
CA GLY A 54 11.08 -7.58 5.65
C GLY A 54 10.88 -6.08 5.63
N ILE A 55 10.72 -5.52 6.83
CA ILE A 55 10.37 -4.11 7.02
C ILE A 55 11.46 -3.17 6.47
N ASN A 56 12.74 -3.58 6.59
CA ASN A 56 13.85 -2.73 6.12
C ASN A 56 13.86 -2.61 4.59
N ALA A 57 13.55 -3.69 3.88
CA ALA A 57 13.45 -3.66 2.42
C ALA A 57 12.31 -2.73 1.97
N LEU A 58 11.18 -2.77 2.68
CA LEU A 58 10.06 -1.88 2.38
C LEU A 58 10.41 -0.42 2.65
N LYS A 59 11.11 -0.13 3.75
CA LYS A 59 11.54 1.23 4.07
C LYS A 59 12.48 1.78 2.99
N GLN A 60 13.44 0.97 2.54
CA GLN A 60 14.35 1.38 1.48
C GLN A 60 13.61 1.68 0.18
N GLN A 61 12.70 0.80 -0.21
CA GLN A 61 11.91 0.99 -1.41
C GLN A 61 11.04 2.25 -1.30
N ALA A 62 10.43 2.47 -0.15
CA ALA A 62 9.60 3.64 0.09
C ALA A 62 10.41 4.94 0.03
N GLU A 63 11.63 4.93 0.57
CA GLU A 63 12.52 6.10 0.49
C GLU A 63 12.90 6.42 -0.96
N GLN A 64 13.23 5.40 -1.74
CA GLN A 64 13.55 5.60 -3.15
C GLN A 64 12.34 6.11 -3.94
N ALA A 65 11.15 5.59 -3.66
CA ALA A 65 9.93 5.96 -4.35
C ALA A 65 9.49 7.39 -4.07
N LYS A 66 9.84 7.95 -2.91
CA LYS A 66 9.46 9.33 -2.56
C LYS A 66 9.92 10.34 -3.60
N SER A 67 11.13 10.18 -4.12
CA SER A 67 11.71 11.12 -5.07
C SER A 67 11.09 11.03 -6.46
N CYS A 68 10.29 10.00 -6.72
CA CYS A 68 9.65 9.80 -8.02
C CYS A 68 8.39 10.65 -8.21
N PHE A 69 7.81 11.17 -7.12
CA PHE A 69 6.52 11.86 -7.17
C PHE A 69 6.60 13.24 -6.52
N GLU A 70 5.98 14.22 -7.16
CA GLU A 70 5.72 15.54 -6.54
C GLU A 70 4.60 15.43 -5.52
N ASN A 71 3.55 14.69 -5.89
CA ASN A 71 2.43 14.35 -5.02
C ASN A 71 1.90 13.00 -5.45
N ARG A 72 1.20 12.36 -4.52
CA ARG A 72 0.54 11.08 -4.79
C ARG A 72 -0.59 10.89 -3.79
N ARG A 73 -1.64 10.20 -4.23
CA ARG A 73 -2.77 9.92 -3.37
C ARG A 73 -3.41 8.59 -3.73
N GLN A 74 -3.55 7.74 -2.71
CA GLN A 74 -4.45 6.60 -2.74
C GLN A 74 -5.73 7.00 -2.05
N GLN A 75 -6.86 6.71 -2.66
CA GLN A 75 -8.18 6.94 -2.07
C GLN A 75 -8.94 5.62 -2.05
N ILE A 76 -9.33 5.19 -0.86
CA ILE A 76 -10.10 3.96 -0.70
C ILE A 76 -11.53 4.21 -1.18
N THR A 77 -11.97 3.42 -2.16
CA THR A 77 -13.32 3.51 -2.71
C THR A 77 -14.22 2.37 -2.23
N ALA A 78 -13.64 1.27 -1.77
CA ALA A 78 -14.38 0.14 -1.20
C ALA A 78 -13.46 -0.64 -0.26
N ILE A 79 -14.04 -1.24 0.76
CA ILE A 79 -13.33 -2.09 1.69
C ILE A 79 -14.17 -3.33 1.98
N LYS A 80 -13.54 -4.49 1.93
CA LYS A 80 -14.19 -5.77 2.16
C LYS A 80 -13.34 -6.62 3.10
N HIS A 81 -13.92 -6.98 4.22
CA HIS A 81 -13.25 -7.82 5.22
C HIS A 81 -13.67 -9.28 5.09
N ASP A 82 -12.69 -10.16 5.23
CA ASP A 82 -12.87 -11.60 5.39
C ASP A 82 -12.18 -12.03 6.69
N SER A 83 -12.35 -13.29 7.08
CA SER A 83 -11.77 -13.78 8.33
C SER A 83 -10.25 -13.64 8.39
N ASP A 84 -9.56 -13.87 7.27
CA ASP A 84 -8.09 -13.91 7.20
C ASP A 84 -7.46 -12.76 6.41
N LYS A 85 -8.26 -11.94 5.73
CA LYS A 85 -7.73 -10.86 4.90
C LYS A 85 -8.73 -9.72 4.75
N THR A 86 -8.23 -8.56 4.33
CA THR A 86 -9.04 -7.41 3.96
C THR A 86 -8.61 -6.93 2.58
N GLU A 87 -9.58 -6.72 1.69
CA GLU A 87 -9.34 -6.21 0.35
C GLU A 87 -9.89 -4.79 0.26
N ILE A 88 -9.11 -3.89 -0.33
CA ILE A 88 -9.58 -2.54 -0.64
C ILE A 88 -9.50 -2.30 -2.14
N GLU A 89 -10.41 -1.48 -2.63
CA GLU A 89 -10.30 -0.90 -3.97
C GLU A 89 -9.84 0.54 -3.81
N ILE A 90 -8.94 0.98 -4.67
CA ILE A 90 -8.38 2.32 -4.60
C ILE A 90 -8.43 3.03 -5.93
N ASP A 91 -8.63 4.34 -5.87
CA ASP A 91 -8.32 5.27 -6.94
C ASP A 91 -6.95 5.88 -6.60
N TYR A 92 -6.04 5.83 -7.56
CA TYR A 92 -4.68 6.33 -7.40
C TYR A 92 -4.45 7.50 -8.34
N SER A 93 -3.89 8.58 -7.81
CA SER A 93 -3.46 9.72 -8.60
C SER A 93 -2.09 10.18 -8.14
N ALA A 94 -1.27 10.64 -9.07
CA ALA A 94 0.07 11.14 -8.76
C ALA A 94 0.55 12.08 -9.84
N THR A 95 1.51 12.93 -9.49
CA THR A 95 2.26 13.74 -10.43
C THR A 95 3.72 13.34 -10.35
N LEU A 96 4.34 13.05 -11.49
CA LEU A 96 5.71 12.56 -11.55
C LEU A 96 6.72 13.67 -11.30
N ALA A 97 7.73 13.40 -10.51
CA ALA A 97 8.86 14.30 -10.24
C ALA A 97 10.06 14.01 -11.14
N THR A 98 10.07 12.87 -11.83
CA THR A 98 11.16 12.44 -12.71
C THR A 98 10.60 11.76 -13.94
N ASP A 99 11.44 11.56 -14.97
CA ASP A 99 11.10 10.76 -16.13
C ASP A 99 11.11 9.28 -15.76
N PHE A 100 10.15 8.53 -16.30
CA PHE A 100 10.05 7.08 -16.09
C PHE A 100 10.47 6.32 -17.36
N PRO A 101 10.98 5.07 -17.20
CA PRO A 101 11.44 4.30 -18.37
C PRO A 101 10.35 3.96 -19.38
N ASN A 102 9.09 3.94 -18.95
CA ASN A 102 7.93 3.59 -19.79
C ASN A 102 7.43 4.72 -20.68
N GLY A 103 8.19 5.80 -20.78
CA GLY A 103 7.82 6.96 -21.63
C GLY A 103 7.09 8.07 -20.90
N LEU A 104 6.72 7.89 -19.65
CA LEU A 104 6.14 8.95 -18.84
C LEU A 104 7.22 9.94 -18.44
N LYS A 105 6.87 11.23 -18.39
CA LYS A 105 7.81 12.32 -18.15
C LYS A 105 7.52 13.05 -16.86
N LYS A 106 8.54 13.71 -16.33
CA LYS A 106 8.39 14.65 -15.22
C LYS A 106 7.22 15.60 -15.48
N GLY A 107 6.34 15.74 -14.49
CA GLY A 107 5.16 16.58 -14.58
C GLY A 107 3.91 15.88 -15.11
N ASP A 108 4.06 14.68 -15.68
CA ASP A 108 2.91 13.90 -16.13
C ASP A 108 2.07 13.43 -14.95
N LYS A 109 0.77 13.34 -15.19
CA LYS A 109 -0.17 12.86 -14.18
C LYS A 109 -0.54 11.42 -14.44
N LEU A 110 -0.56 10.63 -13.36
CA LEU A 110 -1.03 9.25 -13.36
C LEU A 110 -2.40 9.17 -12.72
N LYS A 111 -3.29 8.36 -13.33
CA LYS A 111 -4.55 7.96 -12.71
C LYS A 111 -4.75 6.48 -12.96
N LEU A 112 -4.88 5.71 -11.87
CA LEU A 112 -5.02 4.27 -11.92
C LEU A 112 -6.10 3.82 -10.95
N ASN A 113 -6.75 2.71 -11.27
CA ASN A 113 -7.59 1.99 -10.33
C ASN A 113 -6.87 0.70 -9.98
N GLY A 114 -6.92 0.33 -8.71
CA GLY A 114 -6.27 -0.89 -8.27
C GLY A 114 -6.91 -1.48 -7.05
N LYS A 115 -6.34 -2.58 -6.60
CA LYS A 115 -6.74 -3.27 -5.37
C LYS A 115 -5.53 -3.51 -4.51
N SER A 116 -5.75 -3.57 -3.20
CA SER A 116 -4.74 -4.04 -2.26
C SER A 116 -5.35 -5.07 -1.35
N ILE A 117 -4.65 -6.16 -1.14
CA ILE A 117 -5.07 -7.23 -0.24
C ILE A 117 -4.11 -7.25 0.94
N PHE A 118 -4.68 -7.16 2.16
CA PHE A 118 -3.92 -7.13 3.40
C PHE A 118 -4.18 -8.40 4.18
N LYS A 119 -3.12 -9.08 4.61
CA LYS A 119 -3.21 -10.19 5.56
C LYS A 119 -2.63 -9.73 6.89
N PHE A 120 -3.24 -10.19 7.98
CA PHE A 120 -2.93 -9.72 9.33
C PHE A 120 -2.47 -10.87 10.22
N LEU A 121 -1.61 -10.53 11.16
CA LEU A 121 -1.20 -11.40 12.25
C LEU A 121 -1.20 -10.56 13.53
N ASP A 122 -2.08 -10.90 14.49
CA ASP A 122 -2.17 -10.21 15.79
C ASP A 122 -2.26 -8.67 15.64
N ASN A 123 -3.19 -8.22 14.79
CA ASN A 123 -3.43 -6.79 14.52
C ASN A 123 -2.24 -6.05 13.91
N LYS A 124 -1.37 -6.79 13.20
CA LYS A 124 -0.32 -6.20 12.38
C LYS A 124 -0.44 -6.71 10.96
N ILE A 125 -0.04 -5.90 10.02
CA ILE A 125 -0.05 -6.29 8.61
C ILE A 125 1.15 -7.19 8.36
N MET A 126 0.90 -8.43 7.91
CA MET A 126 1.95 -9.39 7.60
C MET A 126 2.20 -9.54 6.10
N GLU A 127 1.24 -9.13 5.26
CA GLU A 127 1.38 -9.23 3.81
C GLU A 127 0.51 -8.18 3.14
N ILE A 128 1.06 -7.53 2.12
CA ILE A 128 0.33 -6.61 1.24
C ILE A 128 0.55 -7.07 -0.19
N THR A 129 -0.54 -7.25 -0.92
CA THR A 129 -0.49 -7.52 -2.36
C THR A 129 -1.24 -6.41 -3.09
N ASP A 130 -0.53 -5.63 -3.88
CA ASP A 130 -1.10 -4.60 -4.74
C ASP A 130 -1.32 -5.16 -6.13
N ILE A 131 -2.50 -4.94 -6.68
CA ILE A 131 -2.92 -5.47 -7.98
C ILE A 131 -3.42 -4.33 -8.87
N THR A 132 -2.80 -4.18 -10.01
CA THR A 132 -3.24 -3.22 -11.04
C THR A 132 -3.31 -3.84 -12.41
#